data_619e1a75f6ccd2ea84ad7dff2e140583
#
_entry.id   619e1a75f6ccd2ea84ad7dff2e140583
#
_cell.length_a   1.000
_cell.length_b   1.000
_cell.length_c   1.000
_cell.angle_alpha   90.00
_cell.angle_beta   90.00
_cell.angle_gamma   90.00
#
_symmetry.space_group_name_H-M   'P 1'
#
loop_
_entity.id
_entity.type
_entity.pdbx_description
1 polymer ?
#
loop_
_entity_poly.entity_id
_entity_poly.type
_entity_poly.pdbx_seq_one_letter_code
_entity_poly.pdbx_strand_id
1 'polypeptide(L)'
;VLRETLQLLADTACKQPQRFLLLYTAAGEPDALAAPPWRLDGAIQFFTRANDFGFSKHPNETFRIWDRTQILSDVVRVIRTFRPQVLITRFSPEPGTTHGHHTASAQLALEAFQKAGDPSAFPEQLADGRLLPWSPTRVLWNSFPAAFRGGNRKAGDTAPATLQMDSGVYNPLLGESFGEIAA
;
A
#
# COMPACT_ATOMS: atom_id res chain seq x y z
N VAL A 1 -5.60 -10.80 6.51
CA VAL A 1 -6.30 -10.20 5.35
C VAL A 1 -5.29 -9.68 4.33
N LEU A 2 -4.34 -8.86 4.72
CA LEU A 2 -3.43 -8.21 3.78
C LEU A 2 -2.37 -9.15 3.20
N ARG A 3 -1.76 -9.94 4.07
CA ARG A 3 -0.82 -11.00 3.75
C ARG A 3 -1.45 -12.00 2.79
N GLU A 4 -2.66 -12.42 3.09
CA GLU A 4 -3.47 -13.31 2.29
C GLU A 4 -3.73 -12.76 0.89
N THR A 5 -4.09 -11.46 0.81
CA THR A 5 -4.31 -10.78 -0.47
C THR A 5 -3.05 -10.78 -1.33
N LEU A 6 -1.88 -10.52 -0.73
CA LEU A 6 -0.62 -10.50 -1.45
C LEU A 6 -0.20 -11.88 -1.92
N GLN A 7 -0.37 -12.90 -1.07
CA GLN A 7 -0.03 -14.27 -1.41
C GLN A 7 -0.95 -14.81 -2.51
N LEU A 8 -2.26 -14.58 -2.38
CA LEU A 8 -3.23 -15.00 -3.40
C LEU A 8 -3.01 -14.29 -4.74
N LEU A 9 -2.63 -13.00 -4.73
CA LEU A 9 -2.24 -12.27 -5.95
C LEU A 9 -0.96 -12.87 -6.56
N ALA A 10 0.00 -13.26 -5.76
CA ALA A 10 1.22 -13.90 -6.24
C ALA A 10 0.95 -15.27 -6.87
N ASP A 11 0.05 -16.05 -6.27
CA ASP A 11 -0.28 -17.42 -6.73
C ASP A 11 -1.22 -17.44 -7.93
N THR A 12 -2.11 -16.44 -8.06
CA THR A 12 -3.10 -16.40 -9.15
C THR A 12 -2.63 -15.65 -10.39
N ALA A 13 -1.66 -14.79 -10.26
CA ALA A 13 -1.43 -13.75 -11.26
C ALA A 13 -0.40 -14.06 -12.33
N CYS A 14 0.27 -15.19 -12.41
CA CYS A 14 1.13 -15.40 -13.58
C CYS A 14 2.24 -16.44 -13.42
N LYS A 15 2.66 -16.96 -14.56
CA LYS A 15 3.91 -17.71 -14.79
C LYS A 15 5.21 -16.94 -14.48
N GLN A 16 5.10 -15.69 -14.03
CA GLN A 16 6.24 -14.87 -13.60
C GLN A 16 5.93 -14.22 -12.23
N PRO A 17 6.89 -14.21 -11.29
CA PRO A 17 6.70 -13.63 -9.98
C PRO A 17 6.46 -12.11 -10.10
N GLN A 18 5.34 -11.65 -9.60
CA GLN A 18 4.98 -10.24 -9.52
C GLN A 18 5.46 -9.66 -8.18
N ARG A 19 5.95 -8.44 -8.20
CA ARG A 19 6.31 -7.70 -7.00
C ARG A 19 5.17 -6.76 -6.60
N PHE A 20 4.71 -6.89 -5.37
CA PHE A 20 3.66 -6.07 -4.80
C PHE A 20 4.24 -5.12 -3.75
N LEU A 21 3.84 -3.87 -3.77
CA LEU A 21 4.15 -2.90 -2.74
C LEU A 21 2.86 -2.46 -2.06
N LEU A 22 2.79 -2.70 -0.77
CA LEU A 22 1.74 -2.19 0.06
C LEU A 22 2.16 -0.90 0.72
N LEU A 23 1.35 0.12 0.55
CA LEU A 23 1.51 1.43 1.15
C LEU A 23 0.43 1.63 2.20
N TYR A 24 0.86 1.74 3.45
CA TYR A 24 -0.05 2.00 4.54
C TYR A 24 0.66 2.76 5.66
N THR A 25 -0.11 3.51 6.44
CA THR A 25 0.37 4.18 7.64
C THR A 25 0.14 3.27 8.84
N ALA A 26 1.19 2.99 9.59
CA ALA A 26 1.08 2.39 10.90
C ALA A 26 1.39 3.46 11.95
N ALA A 27 0.53 3.60 12.93
CA ALA A 27 0.85 4.30 14.17
C ALA A 27 1.47 3.26 15.11
N GLY A 28 2.63 3.55 15.67
CA GLY A 28 3.29 2.67 16.63
C GLY A 28 4.81 2.79 16.60
N GLU A 29 5.44 2.30 17.62
CA GLU A 29 6.88 2.25 17.75
C GLU A 29 7.49 1.44 16.60
N PRO A 30 8.59 1.91 16.00
CA PRO A 30 9.29 1.20 14.92
C PRO A 30 9.63 -0.25 15.29
N ASP A 31 9.92 -0.49 16.56
CA ASP A 31 10.24 -1.84 17.07
C ASP A 31 9.04 -2.79 17.08
N ALA A 32 7.82 -2.28 17.25
CA ALA A 32 6.61 -3.09 17.16
C ALA A 32 6.34 -3.57 15.74
N LEU A 33 6.79 -2.80 14.74
CA LEU A 33 6.70 -3.16 13.32
C LEU A 33 7.89 -4.04 12.87
N ALA A 34 8.99 -4.02 13.61
CA ALA A 34 10.14 -4.88 13.39
C ALA A 34 9.95 -6.31 13.93
N ALA A 35 8.82 -6.59 14.56
CA ALA A 35 8.51 -7.88 15.15
C ALA A 35 8.31 -9.01 14.12
N PRO A 36 8.65 -10.22 14.46
CA PRO A 36 8.96 -11.37 13.60
C PRO A 36 7.93 -11.86 12.58
N PRO A 37 6.61 -11.58 12.64
CA PRO A 37 5.67 -12.19 11.70
C PRO A 37 5.98 -11.90 10.22
N TRP A 38 6.55 -10.73 9.93
CA TRP A 38 6.87 -10.30 8.57
C TRP A 38 8.02 -11.10 7.92
N ARG A 39 8.89 -11.68 8.73
CA ARG A 39 10.01 -12.49 8.24
C ARG A 39 9.58 -13.86 7.74
N LEU A 40 8.48 -14.39 8.27
CA LEU A 40 7.96 -15.70 7.84
C LEU A 40 7.38 -15.65 6.43
N ASP A 41 6.98 -14.46 5.96
CA ASP A 41 6.35 -14.25 4.65
C ASP A 41 7.35 -13.88 3.55
N GLY A 42 8.60 -13.60 3.92
CA GLY A 42 9.56 -13.00 3.01
C GLY A 42 9.25 -11.53 2.67
N ALA A 43 8.39 -10.85 3.44
CA ALA A 43 8.09 -9.46 3.24
C ALA A 43 9.31 -8.58 3.56
N ILE A 44 9.50 -7.54 2.74
CA ILE A 44 10.53 -6.52 2.95
C ILE A 44 9.83 -5.24 3.39
N GLN A 45 10.27 -4.67 4.51
CA GLN A 45 9.71 -3.45 5.06
C GLN A 45 10.59 -2.24 4.70
N PHE A 46 9.92 -1.15 4.31
CA PHE A 46 10.53 0.15 4.07
C PHE A 46 9.83 1.20 4.91
N PHE A 47 10.56 2.25 5.27
CA PHE A 47 10.04 3.37 6.03
C PHE A 47 10.23 4.67 5.24
N THR A 48 9.31 5.60 5.41
CA THR A 48 9.48 6.99 5.07
C THR A 48 9.92 7.77 6.31
N ARG A 49 10.32 9.02 6.17
CA ARG A 49 10.62 9.92 7.30
C ARG A 49 9.38 10.57 7.92
N ALA A 50 8.19 10.09 7.60
CA ALA A 50 6.95 10.58 8.17
C ALA A 50 6.92 10.31 9.67
N ASN A 51 6.80 11.37 10.49
CA ASN A 51 6.68 11.24 11.93
C ASN A 51 5.23 10.99 12.34
N ASP A 52 5.03 10.15 13.35
CA ASP A 52 3.77 10.09 14.07
C ASP A 52 3.61 11.35 14.92
N PHE A 53 2.44 11.94 14.88
CA PHE A 53 2.08 13.14 15.65
C PHE A 53 0.70 13.03 16.30
N GLY A 54 0.17 11.82 16.41
CA GLY A 54 -1.15 11.55 16.97
C GLY A 54 -2.26 11.63 15.92
N PHE A 55 -3.43 12.13 16.30
CA PHE A 55 -4.62 12.11 15.48
C PHE A 55 -4.71 13.30 14.51
N SER A 56 -5.11 13.03 13.28
CA SER A 56 -5.57 14.04 12.33
C SER A 56 -6.89 13.60 11.69
N LYS A 57 -7.82 14.53 11.54
CA LYS A 57 -9.13 14.27 10.93
C LYS A 57 -9.09 14.37 9.40
N HIS A 58 -8.28 15.29 8.88
CA HIS A 58 -8.22 15.61 7.47
C HIS A 58 -6.78 15.54 6.93
N PRO A 59 -6.53 15.11 5.69
CA PRO A 59 -5.18 15.00 5.13
C PRO A 59 -4.42 16.35 5.10
N ASN A 60 -5.12 17.48 4.99
CA ASN A 60 -4.48 18.79 5.06
C ASN A 60 -3.85 19.09 6.44
N GLU A 61 -4.41 18.55 7.53
CA GLU A 61 -3.79 18.64 8.86
C GLU A 61 -2.50 17.84 8.89
N THR A 62 -2.52 16.64 8.32
CA THR A 62 -1.35 15.79 8.18
C THR A 62 -0.25 16.49 7.39
N PHE A 63 -0.57 17.06 6.23
CA PHE A 63 0.39 17.75 5.37
C PHE A 63 0.90 19.11 5.91
N ARG A 64 0.34 19.62 7.01
CA ARG A 64 0.96 20.75 7.74
C ARG A 64 2.15 20.31 8.59
N ILE A 65 2.19 19.04 8.98
CA ILE A 65 3.22 18.45 9.84
C ILE A 65 4.21 17.65 9.00
N TRP A 66 3.71 16.85 8.07
CA TRP A 66 4.55 16.13 7.13
C TRP A 66 4.99 17.07 6.00
N ASP A 67 6.26 17.14 5.74
CA ASP A 67 6.75 17.71 4.48
C ASP A 67 6.32 16.79 3.33
N ARG A 68 5.26 17.20 2.66
CA ARG A 68 4.63 16.42 1.59
C ARG A 68 5.63 16.02 0.50
N THR A 69 6.52 16.94 0.12
CA THR A 69 7.50 16.70 -0.95
C THR A 69 8.55 15.69 -0.52
N GLN A 70 9.04 15.77 0.71
CA GLN A 70 10.01 14.84 1.22
C GLN A 70 9.43 13.44 1.40
N ILE A 71 8.20 13.31 1.94
CA ILE A 71 7.55 12.01 2.07
C ILE A 71 7.25 11.40 0.70
N LEU A 72 6.78 12.20 -0.25
CA LEU A 72 6.58 11.75 -1.63
C LEU A 72 7.88 11.24 -2.26
N SER A 73 8.99 11.96 -2.06
CA SER A 73 10.32 11.54 -2.51
C SER A 73 10.71 10.19 -1.92
N ASP A 74 10.43 9.96 -0.62
CA ASP A 74 10.71 8.68 0.02
C ASP A 74 9.91 7.54 -0.61
N VAL A 75 8.61 7.74 -0.85
CA VAL A 75 7.74 6.74 -1.49
C VAL A 75 8.22 6.44 -2.92
N VAL A 76 8.55 7.47 -3.70
CA VAL A 76 9.12 7.30 -5.06
C VAL A 76 10.43 6.52 -5.02
N ARG A 77 11.31 6.81 -4.06
CA ARG A 77 12.56 6.06 -3.86
C ARG A 77 12.30 4.59 -3.57
N VAL A 78 11.33 4.27 -2.70
CA VAL A 78 10.95 2.88 -2.41
C VAL A 78 10.45 2.19 -3.67
N ILE A 79 9.59 2.83 -4.47
CA ILE A 79 9.09 2.26 -5.72
C ILE A 79 10.25 1.99 -6.70
N ARG A 80 11.18 2.93 -6.88
CA ARG A 80 12.36 2.76 -7.74
C ARG A 80 13.32 1.68 -7.25
N THR A 81 13.44 1.53 -5.93
CA THR A 81 14.30 0.50 -5.30
C THR A 81 13.67 -0.87 -5.42
N PHE A 82 12.42 -1.01 -5.02
CA PHE A 82 11.71 -2.30 -4.95
C PHE A 82 11.21 -2.75 -6.33
N ARG A 83 10.90 -1.81 -7.24
CA ARG A 83 10.41 -2.04 -8.60
C ARG A 83 9.15 -2.92 -8.66
N PRO A 84 8.08 -2.58 -7.94
CA PRO A 84 6.85 -3.36 -7.93
C PRO A 84 6.09 -3.23 -9.25
N GLN A 85 5.38 -4.28 -9.66
CA GLN A 85 4.41 -4.22 -10.75
C GLN A 85 3.07 -3.66 -10.26
N VAL A 86 2.71 -3.94 -9.02
CA VAL A 86 1.43 -3.54 -8.44
C VAL A 86 1.66 -2.80 -7.12
N LEU A 87 1.04 -1.63 -6.99
CA LEU A 87 0.91 -0.92 -5.72
C LEU A 87 -0.45 -1.24 -5.11
N ILE A 88 -0.48 -1.39 -3.80
CA ILE A 88 -1.73 -1.57 -3.06
C ILE A 88 -1.83 -0.49 -1.98
N THR A 89 -2.89 0.31 -2.02
CA THR A 89 -3.21 1.24 -0.95
C THR A 89 -4.17 0.58 0.03
N ARG A 90 -3.94 0.78 1.34
CA ARG A 90 -4.84 0.26 2.38
C ARG A 90 -6.06 1.13 2.57
N PHE A 91 -5.95 2.43 2.28
CA PHE A 91 -6.96 3.43 2.55
C PHE A 91 -7.41 4.14 1.28
N SER A 92 -8.60 4.77 1.35
CA SER A 92 -9.12 5.61 0.29
C SER A 92 -8.37 6.95 0.22
N PRO A 93 -8.10 7.49 -0.98
CA PRO A 93 -7.58 8.85 -1.15
C PRO A 93 -8.63 9.94 -0.90
N GLU A 94 -9.92 9.56 -0.77
CA GLU A 94 -11.05 10.48 -0.60
C GLU A 94 -11.11 11.00 0.83
N PRO A 95 -11.03 12.33 1.06
CA PRO A 95 -11.16 12.92 2.39
C PRO A 95 -12.50 12.57 3.06
N GLY A 96 -12.46 12.38 4.37
CA GLY A 96 -13.65 12.09 5.18
C GLY A 96 -14.05 10.62 5.24
N THR A 97 -13.39 9.74 4.50
CA THR A 97 -13.65 8.29 4.57
C THR A 97 -12.83 7.59 5.65
N THR A 98 -11.66 8.14 5.99
CA THR A 98 -10.75 7.64 7.02
C THR A 98 -10.02 8.81 7.69
N HIS A 99 -9.14 8.52 8.66
CA HIS A 99 -8.33 9.54 9.32
C HIS A 99 -7.35 10.22 8.35
N GLY A 100 -6.92 11.43 8.69
CA GLY A 100 -6.08 12.26 7.83
C GLY A 100 -4.78 11.60 7.37
N HIS A 101 -4.07 10.90 8.27
CA HIS A 101 -2.86 10.13 7.92
C HIS A 101 -3.13 9.06 6.86
N HIS A 102 -4.23 8.33 7.02
CA HIS A 102 -4.60 7.25 6.13
C HIS A 102 -4.91 7.77 4.73
N THR A 103 -5.71 8.84 4.67
CA THR A 103 -6.04 9.51 3.40
C THR A 103 -4.79 10.13 2.78
N ALA A 104 -3.93 10.78 3.58
CA ALA A 104 -2.68 11.37 3.10
C ALA A 104 -1.74 10.31 2.50
N SER A 105 -1.60 9.16 3.15
CA SER A 105 -0.76 8.07 2.61
C SER A 105 -1.29 7.51 1.29
N ALA A 106 -2.61 7.39 1.13
CA ALA A 106 -3.21 6.96 -0.12
C ALA A 106 -3.02 7.99 -1.24
N GLN A 107 -3.16 9.28 -0.94
CA GLN A 107 -2.90 10.36 -1.90
C GLN A 107 -1.44 10.37 -2.36
N LEU A 108 -0.50 10.23 -1.43
CA LEU A 108 0.93 10.14 -1.75
C LEU A 108 1.25 8.90 -2.59
N ALA A 109 0.60 7.77 -2.32
CA ALA A 109 0.77 6.55 -3.10
C ALA A 109 0.34 6.72 -4.56
N LEU A 110 -0.80 7.37 -4.81
CA LEU A 110 -1.30 7.65 -6.16
C LEU A 110 -0.39 8.62 -6.91
N GLU A 111 0.11 9.66 -6.23
CA GLU A 111 1.05 10.60 -6.82
C GLU A 111 2.40 9.92 -7.12
N ALA A 112 2.91 9.13 -6.19
CA ALA A 112 4.15 8.38 -6.38
C ALA A 112 4.06 7.35 -7.51
N PHE A 113 2.90 6.72 -7.70
CA PHE A 113 2.64 5.81 -8.81
C PHE A 113 2.90 6.48 -10.17
N GLN A 114 2.48 7.74 -10.31
CA GLN A 114 2.70 8.52 -11.54
C GLN A 114 4.15 9.00 -11.66
N LYS A 115 4.73 9.46 -10.55
CA LYS A 115 6.04 10.13 -10.54
C LYS A 115 7.24 9.17 -10.58
N ALA A 116 7.08 7.92 -10.14
CA ALA A 116 8.22 7.01 -10.04
C ALA A 116 8.83 6.64 -11.40
N GLY A 117 8.02 6.65 -12.46
CA GLY A 117 8.46 6.44 -13.83
C GLY A 117 9.00 7.68 -14.54
N ASP A 118 8.76 8.86 -13.98
CA ASP A 118 9.20 10.13 -14.56
C ASP A 118 10.64 10.47 -14.11
N PRO A 119 11.63 10.53 -15.04
CA PRO A 119 13.00 10.86 -14.68
C PRO A 119 13.16 12.31 -14.22
N SER A 120 12.24 13.22 -14.55
CA SER A 120 12.28 14.61 -14.10
C SER A 120 11.78 14.77 -12.65
N ALA A 121 11.03 13.78 -12.13
CA ALA A 121 10.62 13.77 -10.74
C ALA A 121 11.74 13.23 -9.84
N PHE A 122 12.22 14.06 -8.92
CA PHE A 122 13.31 13.70 -8.01
C PHE A 122 14.57 13.22 -8.73
N PRO A 123 15.15 14.03 -9.66
CA PRO A 123 16.29 13.62 -10.47
C PRO A 123 17.54 13.29 -9.63
N GLU A 124 17.66 13.86 -8.43
CA GLU A 124 18.72 13.58 -7.47
C GLU A 124 18.77 12.11 -7.04
N GLN A 125 17.65 11.39 -7.11
CA GLN A 125 17.61 9.95 -6.82
C GLN A 125 18.25 9.10 -7.91
N LEU A 126 18.39 9.65 -9.11
CA LEU A 126 18.90 8.96 -10.29
C LEU A 126 20.34 9.34 -10.60
N ALA A 127 20.90 10.35 -9.91
CA ALA A 127 22.17 10.99 -10.25
C ALA A 127 23.38 10.04 -10.21
N ASP A 128 23.35 9.03 -9.32
CA ASP A 128 24.43 8.05 -9.18
C ASP A 128 24.26 6.79 -10.06
N GLY A 129 23.18 6.73 -10.84
CA GLY A 129 22.85 5.61 -11.73
C GLY A 129 22.45 4.30 -11.04
N ARG A 130 22.35 4.29 -9.70
CA ARG A 130 21.96 3.09 -8.94
C ARG A 130 20.46 2.84 -9.00
N LEU A 131 19.66 3.89 -9.04
CA LEU A 131 18.22 3.81 -9.24
C LEU A 131 17.88 4.21 -10.68
N LEU A 132 16.87 3.58 -11.22
CA LEU A 132 16.30 3.89 -12.51
C LEU A 132 14.82 4.25 -12.35
N PRO A 133 14.25 5.06 -13.26
CA PRO A 133 12.82 5.28 -13.30
C PRO A 133 12.08 3.94 -13.38
N TRP A 134 10.97 3.84 -12.65
CA TRP A 134 10.16 2.62 -12.62
C TRP A 134 8.68 2.96 -12.64
N SER A 135 7.96 2.46 -13.64
CA SER A 135 6.50 2.64 -13.76
C SER A 135 5.78 1.35 -13.35
N PRO A 136 5.17 1.30 -12.17
CA PRO A 136 4.27 0.21 -11.82
C PRO A 136 3.11 0.12 -12.82
N THR A 137 2.57 -1.08 -13.04
CA THR A 137 1.52 -1.29 -14.05
C THR A 137 0.12 -1.04 -13.50
N ARG A 138 -0.08 -1.19 -12.19
CA ARG A 138 -1.38 -1.06 -11.54
C ARG A 138 -1.27 -0.49 -10.14
N VAL A 139 -2.32 0.23 -9.73
CA VAL A 139 -2.58 0.57 -8.35
C VAL A 139 -3.94 0.04 -7.94
N LEU A 140 -4.02 -0.65 -6.83
CA LEU A 140 -5.22 -1.25 -6.26
C LEU A 140 -5.49 -0.64 -4.89
N TRP A 141 -6.76 -0.55 -4.54
CA TRP A 141 -7.18 -0.17 -3.20
C TRP A 141 -7.76 -1.40 -2.49
N ASN A 142 -7.14 -1.82 -1.39
CA ASN A 142 -7.67 -2.86 -0.53
C ASN A 142 -8.85 -2.29 0.28
N SER A 143 -10.06 -2.41 -0.26
CA SER A 143 -11.28 -1.96 0.41
C SER A 143 -11.93 -3.10 1.19
N PHE A 144 -12.53 -2.76 2.34
CA PHE A 144 -13.40 -3.70 3.04
C PHE A 144 -14.77 -3.80 2.36
N PRO A 145 -15.42 -4.97 2.42
CA PRO A 145 -16.80 -5.11 2.00
C PRO A 145 -17.69 -4.06 2.67
N ALA A 146 -18.72 -3.59 1.96
CA ALA A 146 -19.64 -2.55 2.45
C ALA A 146 -20.32 -2.91 3.78
N ALA A 147 -20.51 -4.20 4.08
CA ALA A 147 -21.06 -4.69 5.33
C ALA A 147 -20.26 -4.25 6.58
N PHE A 148 -18.95 -4.01 6.45
CA PHE A 148 -18.11 -3.54 7.55
C PHE A 148 -18.05 -2.01 7.67
N ARG A 149 -18.61 -1.26 6.72
CA ARG A 149 -18.52 0.21 6.67
C ARG A 149 -19.68 0.93 7.34
N GLY A 150 -20.73 0.24 7.75
CA GLY A 150 -21.89 0.88 8.40
C GLY A 150 -22.60 1.95 7.53
N GLY A 151 -22.33 2.02 6.24
CA GLY A 151 -22.87 3.01 5.32
C GLY A 151 -23.88 2.40 4.36
N ASN A 152 -25.08 2.99 4.29
CA ASN A 152 -26.07 2.70 3.26
C ASN A 152 -25.53 3.04 1.88
N ARG A 153 -25.08 2.04 1.12
CA ARG A 153 -24.92 2.20 -0.32
C ARG A 153 -26.31 2.34 -0.95
N LYS A 154 -26.54 3.39 -1.69
CA LYS A 154 -27.77 3.50 -2.50
C LYS A 154 -27.70 2.47 -3.62
N ALA A 155 -28.80 1.74 -3.82
CA ALA A 155 -28.95 0.87 -4.98
C ALA A 155 -28.78 1.70 -6.25
N GLY A 156 -27.77 1.41 -7.04
CA GLY A 156 -27.44 2.17 -8.27
C GLY A 156 -26.00 2.69 -8.37
N ASP A 157 -25.23 2.69 -7.28
CA ASP A 157 -23.79 3.01 -7.36
C ASP A 157 -23.04 1.88 -8.09
N THR A 158 -22.68 2.13 -9.34
CA THR A 158 -21.74 1.29 -10.08
C THR A 158 -20.41 1.29 -9.36
N ALA A 159 -20.13 0.21 -8.64
CA ALA A 159 -18.82 0.04 -8.03
C ALA A 159 -17.75 0.01 -9.14
N PRO A 160 -16.61 0.69 -8.95
CA PRO A 160 -15.46 0.46 -9.82
C PRO A 160 -15.14 -1.04 -9.85
N ALA A 161 -14.54 -1.50 -10.95
CA ALA A 161 -14.19 -2.92 -11.12
C ALA A 161 -13.50 -3.44 -9.86
N THR A 162 -14.15 -4.36 -9.16
CA THR A 162 -13.69 -4.92 -7.89
C THR A 162 -13.18 -6.33 -8.15
N LEU A 163 -11.92 -6.57 -7.82
CA LEU A 163 -11.40 -7.91 -7.67
C LEU A 163 -11.76 -8.39 -6.26
N GLN A 164 -12.56 -9.45 -6.18
CA GLN A 164 -12.84 -10.11 -4.91
C GLN A 164 -11.84 -11.24 -4.71
N MET A 165 -11.26 -11.28 -3.52
CA MET A 165 -10.31 -12.32 -3.13
C MET A 165 -10.79 -12.97 -1.86
N ASP A 166 -10.96 -14.29 -1.91
CA ASP A 166 -11.32 -15.10 -0.75
C ASP A 166 -10.04 -15.61 -0.08
N SER A 167 -9.72 -15.04 1.08
CA SER A 167 -8.57 -15.46 1.88
C SER A 167 -8.81 -16.74 2.69
N GLY A 168 -10.06 -17.21 2.75
CA GLY A 168 -10.42 -18.46 3.40
C GLY A 168 -10.22 -19.71 2.54
N VAL A 169 -9.75 -19.56 1.30
CA VAL A 169 -9.48 -20.70 0.43
C VAL A 169 -8.34 -21.54 0.99
N TYR A 170 -8.63 -22.84 1.20
CA TYR A 170 -7.66 -23.80 1.66
C TYR A 170 -6.57 -24.03 0.60
N ASN A 171 -5.32 -23.94 1.00
CA ASN A 171 -4.19 -24.24 0.15
C ASN A 171 -3.64 -25.64 0.44
N PRO A 172 -3.83 -26.61 -0.45
CA PRO A 172 -3.45 -28.02 -0.19
C PRO A 172 -1.94 -28.22 -0.09
N LEU A 173 -1.11 -27.31 -0.61
CA LEU A 173 0.34 -27.37 -0.50
C LEU A 173 0.84 -26.89 0.87
N LEU A 174 0.12 -25.98 1.49
CA LEU A 174 0.45 -25.41 2.80
C LEU A 174 -0.29 -26.14 3.94
N GLY A 175 -1.36 -26.88 3.62
CA GLY A 175 -2.20 -27.56 4.61
C GLY A 175 -3.16 -26.64 5.38
N GLU A 176 -3.24 -25.37 5.03
CA GLU A 176 -3.99 -24.33 5.72
C GLU A 176 -4.57 -23.32 4.72
N SER A 177 -5.56 -22.56 5.13
CA SER A 177 -6.01 -21.37 4.38
C SER A 177 -5.06 -20.20 4.65
N PHE A 178 -5.07 -19.20 3.74
CA PHE A 178 -4.31 -17.98 3.96
C PHE A 178 -4.79 -17.21 5.20
N GLY A 179 -6.07 -17.34 5.58
CA GLY A 179 -6.61 -16.77 6.79
C GLY A 179 -6.02 -17.39 8.06
N GLU A 180 -5.85 -18.70 8.08
CA GLU A 180 -5.23 -19.43 9.20
C GLU A 180 -3.75 -19.11 9.34
N ILE A 181 -3.01 -19.04 8.22
CA ILE A 181 -1.57 -18.68 8.22
C ILE A 181 -1.34 -17.25 8.77
N ALA A 182 -2.31 -16.35 8.58
CA ALA A 182 -2.20 -14.94 8.99
C ALA A 182 -2.67 -14.67 10.42
N ALA A 183 -3.30 -15.61 11.10
CA ALA A 183 -3.84 -15.46 12.45
C ALA A 183 -2.77 -15.68 13.51
#